data_144fe6d5c7e2586192403132e8d05f49
#
_entry.id   144fe6d5c7e2586192403132e8d05f49
#
_cell.length_a   1.000
_cell.length_b   1.000
_cell.length_c   1.000
_cell.angle_alpha   90.00
_cell.angle_beta   90.00
_cell.angle_gamma   90.00
#
_symmetry.space_group_name_H-M   'P 1'
#
loop_
_entity.id
_entity.type
_entity.pdbx_description
1 polymer ?
#
loop_
_entity_poly.entity_id
_entity_poly.type
_entity_poly.pdbx_seq_one_letter_code
_entity_poly.pdbx_strand_id
1 'polypeptide(L)'
;GVAVIVCDGRIISEGYHVRCGEAHAEVNAIRSVKDESLLKRSTIYVSLEPCSHYGKTPPCADLIIEKQIPRIVIGCRDPFSKVAGRGIQKLQNAGREVIVGVLEEECLHLIRRFITFNTLRRPFITLKWAESADQFIDIERIDGNPVLLSSPLTSMLVHKKRAENTAIMVGRRTALLDNPSLTVRNWYGRNPIRIVLDRNLSLPNDLQIFNGEVPTLVFTEKEHPEEKSVSYITIDFGHNPLKLIMEELYQRNIQSLLVEGGSQLLQSFIDNELWDEAYIEKCPKRLYSGVKAPEISNNFSYSTKEHFGRQIWYYVHRI
;
A
#
# COMPACT_ATOMS: atom_id res chain seq x y z
N GLY A 1 3.27 -11.00 5.47
CA GLY A 1 3.58 -11.55 6.80
C GLY A 1 5.06 -11.84 6.96
N VAL A 2 5.49 -11.94 8.20
CA VAL A 2 6.84 -12.32 8.60
C VAL A 2 6.80 -13.46 9.61
N ALA A 3 7.86 -14.28 9.64
CA ALA A 3 8.04 -15.36 10.60
C ALA A 3 9.49 -15.36 11.11
N VAL A 4 9.66 -15.64 12.40
CA VAL A 4 10.97 -15.75 13.05
C VAL A 4 11.00 -17.03 13.88
N ILE A 5 12.07 -17.82 13.78
CA ILE A 5 12.23 -19.04 14.56
C ILE A 5 13.35 -18.84 15.58
N VAL A 6 13.03 -19.08 16.84
CA VAL A 6 13.92 -18.90 17.99
C VAL A 6 14.15 -20.25 18.67
N CYS A 7 15.41 -20.60 18.92
CA CYS A 7 15.82 -21.75 19.70
C CYS A 7 16.80 -21.31 20.78
N ASP A 8 16.61 -21.72 22.03
CA ASP A 8 17.45 -21.38 23.17
C ASP A 8 17.79 -19.89 23.27
N GLY A 9 16.79 -19.03 23.08
CA GLY A 9 16.92 -17.57 23.14
C GLY A 9 17.64 -16.92 21.95
N ARG A 10 17.96 -17.67 20.90
CA ARG A 10 18.63 -17.16 19.68
C ARG A 10 17.75 -17.32 18.46
N ILE A 11 17.71 -16.27 17.60
CA ILE A 11 17.10 -16.36 16.28
C ILE A 11 17.94 -17.30 15.43
N ILE A 12 17.33 -18.40 14.96
CA ILE A 12 17.99 -19.39 14.09
C ILE A 12 17.55 -19.25 12.62
N SER A 13 16.44 -18.59 12.37
CA SER A 13 15.92 -18.36 11.02
C SER A 13 14.86 -17.25 11.01
N GLU A 14 14.73 -16.61 9.84
CA GLU A 14 13.72 -15.62 9.52
C GLU A 14 13.12 -15.90 8.14
N GLY A 15 11.88 -15.49 7.93
CA GLY A 15 11.20 -15.60 6.65
C GLY A 15 10.16 -14.52 6.46
N TYR A 16 9.92 -14.14 5.22
CA TYR A 16 8.84 -13.24 4.83
C TYR A 16 8.18 -13.71 3.53
N HIS A 17 6.95 -13.30 3.33
CA HIS A 17 6.20 -13.59 2.10
C HIS A 17 6.63 -12.62 1.01
N VAL A 18 7.29 -13.13 -0.04
CA VAL A 18 7.90 -12.29 -1.09
C VAL A 18 6.86 -11.84 -2.11
N ARG A 19 6.03 -12.78 -2.61
CA ARG A 19 5.02 -12.52 -3.65
C ARG A 19 3.77 -13.35 -3.44
N CYS A 20 2.63 -12.78 -3.80
CA CYS A 20 1.36 -13.50 -3.82
C CYS A 20 1.46 -14.78 -4.67
N GLY A 21 1.06 -15.91 -4.08
CA GLY A 21 1.12 -17.24 -4.71
C GLY A 21 2.44 -17.98 -4.54
N GLU A 22 3.45 -17.38 -3.94
CA GLU A 22 4.70 -18.03 -3.52
C GLU A 22 4.62 -18.52 -2.07
N ALA A 23 5.73 -19.10 -1.56
CA ALA A 23 5.82 -19.62 -0.20
C ALA A 23 5.57 -18.53 0.85
N HIS A 24 4.76 -18.86 1.85
CA HIS A 24 4.47 -17.98 2.97
C HIS A 24 5.70 -17.80 3.88
N ALA A 25 5.64 -16.81 4.76
CA ALA A 25 6.73 -16.45 5.68
C ALA A 25 7.21 -17.65 6.52
N GLU A 26 6.27 -18.44 7.04
CA GLU A 26 6.54 -19.63 7.84
C GLU A 26 7.32 -20.70 7.05
N VAL A 27 6.91 -20.92 5.79
CA VAL A 27 7.59 -21.87 4.91
C VAL A 27 9.02 -21.43 4.64
N ASN A 28 9.21 -20.12 4.35
CA ASN A 28 10.53 -19.55 4.10
C ASN A 28 11.42 -19.61 5.34
N ALA A 29 10.88 -19.28 6.53
CA ALA A 29 11.60 -19.37 7.79
C ALA A 29 12.03 -20.83 8.09
N ILE A 30 11.10 -21.80 7.99
CA ILE A 30 11.39 -23.21 8.25
C ILE A 30 12.46 -23.76 7.30
N ARG A 31 12.35 -23.44 5.99
CA ARG A 31 13.33 -23.89 4.98
C ARG A 31 14.72 -23.30 5.16
N SER A 32 14.82 -22.14 5.80
CA SER A 32 16.09 -21.45 6.05
C SER A 32 16.84 -21.98 7.28
N VAL A 33 16.22 -22.85 8.09
CA VAL A 33 16.87 -23.48 9.24
C VAL A 33 17.91 -24.48 8.76
N LYS A 34 19.16 -24.30 9.19
CA LYS A 34 20.30 -25.16 8.78
C LYS A 34 20.26 -26.54 9.44
N ASP A 35 19.86 -26.59 10.69
CA ASP A 35 19.72 -27.84 11.47
C ASP A 35 18.26 -28.01 11.87
N GLU A 36 17.52 -28.80 11.11
CA GLU A 36 16.09 -29.05 11.33
C GLU A 36 15.79 -29.71 12.69
N SER A 37 16.78 -30.38 13.33
CA SER A 37 16.57 -30.99 14.64
C SER A 37 16.24 -29.96 15.73
N LEU A 38 16.67 -28.71 15.54
CA LEU A 38 16.39 -27.59 16.44
C LEU A 38 14.91 -27.19 16.46
N LEU A 39 14.17 -27.48 15.38
CA LEU A 39 12.75 -27.09 15.28
C LEU A 39 11.89 -27.71 16.40
N LYS A 40 12.22 -28.92 16.82
CA LYS A 40 11.48 -29.65 17.89
C LYS A 40 11.58 -29.01 19.28
N ARG A 41 12.44 -28.03 19.47
CA ARG A 41 12.58 -27.26 20.72
C ARG A 41 12.55 -25.75 20.49
N SER A 42 12.08 -25.34 19.31
CA SER A 42 12.00 -23.93 18.91
C SER A 42 10.62 -23.34 19.16
N THR A 43 10.57 -22.02 19.19
CA THR A 43 9.35 -21.22 19.11
C THR A 43 9.31 -20.54 17.75
N ILE A 44 8.20 -20.63 17.03
CA ILE A 44 7.96 -19.83 15.84
C ILE A 44 7.06 -18.62 16.18
N TYR A 45 7.51 -17.45 15.82
CA TYR A 45 6.79 -16.18 15.94
C TYR A 45 6.28 -15.79 14.57
N VAL A 46 5.01 -15.50 14.44
CA VAL A 46 4.38 -15.10 13.17
C VAL A 46 3.52 -13.86 13.34
N SER A 47 3.59 -12.94 12.40
CA SER A 47 2.80 -11.70 12.47
C SER A 47 1.31 -11.93 12.19
N LEU A 48 0.95 -13.03 11.50
CA LEU A 48 -0.42 -13.38 11.13
C LEU A 48 -0.66 -14.86 11.41
N GLU A 49 -1.89 -15.20 11.78
CA GLU A 49 -2.32 -16.58 11.97
C GLU A 49 -1.90 -17.49 10.80
N PRO A 50 -1.23 -18.63 11.06
CA PRO A 50 -0.86 -19.59 10.03
C PRO A 50 -2.08 -20.14 9.29
N CYS A 51 -2.05 -20.14 7.98
CA CYS A 51 -3.15 -20.64 7.17
C CYS A 51 -3.43 -22.13 7.42
N SER A 52 -4.73 -22.51 7.36
CA SER A 52 -5.22 -23.87 7.60
C SER A 52 -5.87 -24.52 6.40
N HIS A 53 -6.03 -23.77 5.30
CA HIS A 53 -6.68 -24.26 4.08
C HIS A 53 -5.67 -24.54 2.98
N TYR A 54 -5.97 -25.53 2.14
CA TYR A 54 -5.19 -25.83 0.94
C TYR A 54 -5.47 -24.76 -0.11
N GLY A 55 -4.43 -24.04 -0.49
CA GLY A 55 -4.42 -23.08 -1.58
C GLY A 55 -3.51 -23.57 -2.70
N LYS A 56 -2.66 -22.70 -3.21
CA LYS A 56 -1.58 -23.07 -4.15
C LYS A 56 -0.45 -23.86 -3.48
N THR A 57 -0.35 -23.78 -2.16
CA THR A 57 0.63 -24.47 -1.32
C THR A 57 -0.09 -25.17 -0.16
N PRO A 58 0.51 -26.22 0.45
CA PRO A 58 0.00 -26.84 1.67
C PRO A 58 -0.11 -25.79 2.80
N PRO A 59 -1.06 -25.96 3.73
CA PRO A 59 -1.25 -25.04 4.85
C PRO A 59 -0.02 -24.90 5.74
N CYS A 60 0.30 -23.68 6.16
CA CYS A 60 1.42 -23.41 7.09
C CYS A 60 1.24 -24.10 8.45
N ALA A 61 -0.01 -24.20 8.94
CA ALA A 61 -0.30 -24.92 10.17
C ALA A 61 0.10 -26.40 10.09
N ASP A 62 -0.12 -27.07 8.94
CA ASP A 62 0.28 -28.46 8.73
C ASP A 62 1.80 -28.62 8.73
N LEU A 63 2.52 -27.72 8.07
CA LEU A 63 3.97 -27.73 8.05
C LEU A 63 4.57 -27.56 9.45
N ILE A 64 4.01 -26.63 10.25
CA ILE A 64 4.44 -26.41 11.64
C ILE A 64 4.22 -27.66 12.48
N ILE A 65 3.10 -28.37 12.30
CA ILE A 65 2.80 -29.64 12.97
C ILE A 65 3.76 -30.74 12.53
N GLU A 66 3.97 -30.90 11.22
CA GLU A 66 4.89 -31.87 10.61
C GLU A 66 6.33 -31.71 11.14
N LYS A 67 6.80 -30.48 11.21
CA LYS A 67 8.14 -30.14 11.73
C LYS A 67 8.23 -30.19 13.26
N GLN A 68 7.13 -30.52 13.94
CA GLN A 68 7.04 -30.72 15.39
C GLN A 68 7.48 -29.49 16.21
N ILE A 69 7.24 -28.27 15.69
CA ILE A 69 7.52 -27.05 16.43
C ILE A 69 6.53 -26.97 17.62
N PRO A 70 7.02 -26.94 18.88
CA PRO A 70 6.16 -27.08 20.05
C PRO A 70 5.38 -25.82 20.39
N ARG A 71 5.91 -24.62 20.11
CA ARG A 71 5.36 -23.36 20.55
C ARG A 71 5.21 -22.38 19.39
N ILE A 72 4.03 -21.79 19.30
CA ILE A 72 3.68 -20.83 18.25
C ILE A 72 3.17 -19.53 18.90
N VAL A 73 3.79 -18.40 18.57
CA VAL A 73 3.41 -17.07 19.00
C VAL A 73 2.88 -16.29 17.82
N ILE A 74 1.63 -15.88 17.88
CA ILE A 74 0.89 -15.25 16.79
C ILE A 74 0.61 -13.79 17.16
N GLY A 75 0.98 -12.85 16.29
CA GLY A 75 0.70 -11.43 16.46
C GLY A 75 -0.80 -11.15 16.39
N CYS A 76 -1.42 -11.41 15.26
CA CYS A 76 -2.85 -11.19 15.09
C CYS A 76 -3.54 -12.38 14.38
N ARG A 77 -4.85 -12.50 14.62
CA ARG A 77 -5.71 -13.47 13.91
C ARG A 77 -5.88 -13.03 12.46
N ASP A 78 -6.13 -13.99 11.57
CA ASP A 78 -6.53 -13.68 10.20
C ASP A 78 -7.94 -13.04 10.24
N PRO A 79 -8.11 -11.78 9.79
CA PRO A 79 -9.42 -11.12 9.80
C PRO A 79 -10.39 -11.70 8.77
N PHE A 80 -9.93 -12.57 7.88
CA PHE A 80 -10.76 -13.19 6.86
C PHE A 80 -11.66 -14.26 7.49
N SER A 81 -12.95 -13.97 7.59
CA SER A 81 -13.96 -14.74 8.35
C SER A 81 -14.02 -16.24 8.01
N LYS A 82 -13.64 -16.63 6.80
CA LYS A 82 -13.63 -18.05 6.38
C LYS A 82 -12.49 -18.87 6.98
N VAL A 83 -11.46 -18.25 7.53
CA VAL A 83 -10.26 -18.89 8.05
C VAL A 83 -9.92 -18.48 9.48
N ALA A 84 -10.53 -17.41 9.97
CA ALA A 84 -10.29 -16.86 11.31
C ALA A 84 -10.36 -17.93 12.41
N GLY A 85 -9.27 -18.13 13.13
CA GLY A 85 -9.15 -19.07 14.25
C GLY A 85 -8.96 -20.53 13.86
N ARG A 86 -9.08 -20.93 12.59
CA ARG A 86 -8.95 -22.34 12.19
C ARG A 86 -7.50 -22.83 12.24
N GLY A 87 -6.54 -21.99 11.90
CA GLY A 87 -5.13 -22.28 12.03
C GLY A 87 -4.73 -22.48 13.48
N ILE A 88 -5.17 -21.56 14.34
CA ILE A 88 -4.97 -21.62 15.78
C ILE A 88 -5.55 -22.92 16.34
N GLN A 89 -6.82 -23.23 16.04
CA GLN A 89 -7.50 -24.42 16.52
C GLN A 89 -6.78 -25.70 16.07
N LYS A 90 -6.32 -25.75 14.81
CA LYS A 90 -5.59 -26.90 14.27
C LYS A 90 -4.27 -27.16 15.00
N LEU A 91 -3.52 -26.09 15.29
CA LEU A 91 -2.28 -26.17 16.06
C LEU A 91 -2.53 -26.64 17.50
N GLN A 92 -3.57 -26.08 18.17
CA GLN A 92 -3.96 -26.48 19.52
C GLN A 92 -4.42 -27.96 19.58
N ASN A 93 -5.23 -28.40 18.62
CA ASN A 93 -5.68 -29.80 18.53
C ASN A 93 -4.51 -30.78 18.29
N ALA A 94 -3.42 -30.32 17.68
CA ALA A 94 -2.18 -31.10 17.53
C ALA A 94 -1.27 -31.03 18.78
N GLY A 95 -1.76 -30.48 19.92
CA GLY A 95 -1.04 -30.39 21.17
C GLY A 95 0.07 -29.33 21.19
N ARG A 96 0.00 -28.31 20.32
CA ARG A 96 0.97 -27.22 20.31
C ARG A 96 0.56 -26.12 21.29
N GLU A 97 1.54 -25.51 21.96
CA GLU A 97 1.33 -24.30 22.74
C GLU A 97 1.14 -23.10 21.78
N VAL A 98 -0.02 -22.45 21.84
CA VAL A 98 -0.35 -21.32 20.96
C VAL A 98 -0.69 -20.09 21.79
N ILE A 99 0.08 -19.00 21.58
CA ILE A 99 -0.13 -17.70 22.22
C ILE A 99 -0.54 -16.72 21.12
N VAL A 100 -1.59 -15.94 21.34
CA VAL A 100 -2.16 -15.02 20.35
C VAL A 100 -2.23 -13.62 20.91
N GLY A 101 -2.04 -12.60 20.08
CA GLY A 101 -2.17 -11.18 20.44
C GLY A 101 -0.86 -10.53 20.90
N VAL A 102 0.28 -11.12 20.59
CA VAL A 102 1.58 -10.53 20.93
C VAL A 102 1.95 -9.48 19.88
N LEU A 103 2.12 -8.21 20.30
CA LEU A 103 2.32 -7.05 19.42
C LEU A 103 1.21 -6.97 18.36
N GLU A 104 -0.04 -7.13 18.78
CA GLU A 104 -1.17 -7.24 17.86
C GLU A 104 -1.35 -5.98 17.00
N GLU A 105 -1.24 -4.79 17.59
CA GLU A 105 -1.38 -3.52 16.88
C GLU A 105 -0.30 -3.33 15.82
N GLU A 106 0.96 -3.63 16.15
CA GLU A 106 2.08 -3.55 15.22
C GLU A 106 1.94 -4.58 14.08
N CYS A 107 1.46 -5.77 14.40
CA CYS A 107 1.20 -6.81 13.41
C CYS A 107 0.05 -6.42 12.48
N LEU A 108 -1.05 -5.88 13.00
CA LEU A 108 -2.16 -5.34 12.21
C LEU A 108 -1.68 -4.21 11.31
N HIS A 109 -0.87 -3.28 11.84
CA HIS A 109 -0.27 -2.21 11.05
C HIS A 109 0.61 -2.73 9.91
N LEU A 110 1.42 -3.76 10.16
CA LEU A 110 2.27 -4.41 9.16
C LEU A 110 1.47 -4.99 7.98
N ILE A 111 0.30 -5.59 8.26
CA ILE A 111 -0.52 -6.26 7.26
C ILE A 111 -1.75 -5.46 6.83
N ARG A 112 -1.87 -4.17 7.22
CA ARG A 112 -3.06 -3.34 6.99
C ARG A 112 -3.53 -3.31 5.53
N ARG A 113 -2.59 -3.32 4.56
CA ARG A 113 -2.92 -3.38 3.14
C ARG A 113 -3.64 -4.66 2.75
N PHE A 114 -3.16 -5.79 3.27
CA PHE A 114 -3.80 -7.09 3.09
C PHE A 114 -5.19 -7.12 3.72
N ILE A 115 -5.33 -6.58 4.93
CA ILE A 115 -6.63 -6.51 5.63
C ILE A 115 -7.62 -5.69 4.82
N THR A 116 -7.29 -4.45 4.47
CA THR A 116 -8.17 -3.57 3.69
C THR A 116 -8.60 -4.21 2.37
N PHE A 117 -7.64 -4.77 1.62
CA PHE A 117 -7.93 -5.38 0.33
C PHE A 117 -8.91 -6.56 0.44
N ASN A 118 -8.73 -7.43 1.43
CA ASN A 118 -9.56 -8.63 1.58
C ASN A 118 -10.89 -8.37 2.30
N THR A 119 -10.97 -7.37 3.18
CA THR A 119 -12.20 -7.06 3.93
C THR A 119 -13.06 -6.00 3.26
N LEU A 120 -12.46 -4.94 2.74
CA LEU A 120 -13.18 -3.82 2.11
C LEU A 120 -13.28 -3.95 0.58
N ARG A 121 -12.64 -4.95 -0.03
CA ARG A 121 -12.62 -5.22 -1.47
C ARG A 121 -12.22 -4.01 -2.32
N ARG A 122 -11.20 -3.29 -1.85
CA ARG A 122 -10.58 -2.16 -2.52
C ARG A 122 -9.10 -2.08 -2.17
N PRO A 123 -8.28 -1.35 -2.94
CA PRO A 123 -6.92 -1.03 -2.53
C PRO A 123 -6.87 -0.33 -1.16
N PHE A 124 -5.77 -0.49 -0.43
CA PHE A 124 -5.38 0.40 0.64
C PHE A 124 -4.91 1.73 0.03
N ILE A 125 -5.50 2.84 0.44
CA ILE A 125 -5.31 4.14 -0.20
C ILE A 125 -4.49 5.06 0.69
N THR A 126 -3.35 5.49 0.16
CA THR A 126 -2.46 6.49 0.75
C THR A 126 -2.59 7.79 -0.02
N LEU A 127 -3.00 8.86 0.63
CA LEU A 127 -2.98 10.21 0.08
C LEU A 127 -1.63 10.87 0.39
N LYS A 128 -1.05 11.60 -0.56
CA LYS A 128 0.21 12.32 -0.33
C LYS A 128 0.24 13.63 -1.09
N TRP A 129 0.56 14.71 -0.37
CA TRP A 129 0.89 16.00 -0.99
C TRP A 129 1.89 16.78 -0.15
N ALA A 130 2.42 17.84 -0.74
CA ALA A 130 3.17 18.88 -0.03
C ALA A 130 2.38 20.18 -0.14
N GLU A 131 2.38 20.96 0.92
CA GLU A 131 1.71 22.26 0.93
C GLU A 131 2.59 23.34 1.54
N SER A 132 2.36 24.57 1.10
CA SER A 132 3.00 25.78 1.66
C SER A 132 2.50 26.09 3.07
N ALA A 133 3.17 26.99 3.78
CA ALA A 133 2.77 27.44 5.11
C ALA A 133 1.38 28.10 5.15
N ASP A 134 0.90 28.59 4.02
CA ASP A 134 -0.41 29.19 3.81
C ASP A 134 -1.38 28.29 3.02
N GLN A 135 -1.10 26.95 3.02
CA GLN A 135 -1.99 25.89 2.56
C GLN A 135 -2.31 25.93 1.05
N PHE A 136 -1.29 26.12 0.22
CA PHE A 136 -1.37 25.95 -1.23
C PHE A 136 -0.45 24.81 -1.68
N ILE A 137 -0.87 24.05 -2.70
CA ILE A 137 -0.07 22.97 -3.29
C ILE A 137 0.68 23.41 -4.53
N ASP A 138 0.24 24.47 -5.20
CA ASP A 138 0.86 25.05 -6.39
C ASP A 138 0.38 26.48 -6.58
N ILE A 139 1.01 27.23 -7.48
CA ILE A 139 0.49 28.47 -8.03
C ILE A 139 -0.53 28.17 -9.13
N GLU A 140 -1.40 29.12 -9.44
CA GLU A 140 -2.21 29.00 -10.65
C GLU A 140 -1.34 29.17 -11.88
N ARG A 141 -1.34 28.16 -12.75
CA ARG A 141 -0.57 28.16 -14.00
C ARG A 141 -1.32 27.41 -15.09
N ILE A 142 -1.07 27.75 -16.31
CA ILE A 142 -1.54 27.08 -17.52
C ILE A 142 -0.41 26.30 -18.20
N ASP A 143 0.82 26.67 -17.92
CA ASP A 143 2.05 26.04 -18.38
C ASP A 143 3.18 26.21 -17.36
N GLY A 144 4.38 25.81 -17.70
CA GLY A 144 5.58 25.97 -16.89
C GLY A 144 5.74 24.91 -15.77
N ASN A 145 6.80 25.08 -15.00
CA ASN A 145 7.18 24.13 -13.96
C ASN A 145 6.36 24.31 -12.68
N PRO A 146 6.01 23.22 -11.97
CA PRO A 146 5.36 23.29 -10.66
C PRO A 146 6.27 23.96 -9.64
N VAL A 147 5.63 24.55 -8.61
CA VAL A 147 6.37 25.04 -7.45
C VAL A 147 6.91 23.85 -6.67
N LEU A 148 8.22 23.83 -6.47
CA LEU A 148 8.85 22.80 -5.65
C LEU A 148 8.64 23.14 -4.17
N LEU A 149 7.74 22.41 -3.54
CA LEU A 149 7.46 22.48 -2.11
C LEU A 149 8.25 21.47 -1.31
N SER A 150 8.49 20.27 -1.87
CA SER A 150 9.35 19.25 -1.28
C SER A 150 10.83 19.60 -1.48
N SER A 151 11.66 19.27 -0.47
CA SER A 151 13.11 19.35 -0.60
C SER A 151 13.65 18.16 -1.40
N PRO A 152 14.90 18.20 -1.92
CA PRO A 152 15.50 17.03 -2.57
C PRO A 152 15.53 15.79 -1.68
N LEU A 153 15.74 15.94 -0.37
CA LEU A 153 15.78 14.83 0.58
C LEU A 153 14.38 14.27 0.87
N THR A 154 13.38 15.12 1.04
CA THR A 154 11.98 14.65 1.23
C THR A 154 11.41 14.07 -0.06
N SER A 155 11.84 14.54 -1.22
CA SER A 155 11.53 13.93 -2.52
C SER A 155 11.98 12.46 -2.59
N MET A 156 13.10 12.11 -1.98
CA MET A 156 13.54 10.71 -1.86
C MET A 156 12.51 9.85 -1.10
N LEU A 157 11.89 10.40 -0.04
CA LEU A 157 10.82 9.71 0.70
C LEU A 157 9.55 9.53 -0.14
N VAL A 158 9.27 10.45 -1.07
CA VAL A 158 8.17 10.29 -2.05
C VAL A 158 8.45 9.07 -2.93
N HIS A 159 9.67 8.93 -3.45
CA HIS A 159 10.04 7.76 -4.25
C HIS A 159 9.99 6.45 -3.45
N LYS A 160 10.32 6.48 -2.15
CA LYS A 160 10.09 5.36 -1.25
C LYS A 160 8.61 4.98 -1.20
N LYS A 161 7.70 5.96 -1.03
CA LYS A 161 6.25 5.72 -1.04
C LYS A 161 5.77 5.13 -2.37
N ARG A 162 6.30 5.57 -3.49
CA ARG A 162 6.00 4.96 -4.81
C ARG A 162 6.43 3.50 -4.87
N ALA A 163 7.63 3.17 -4.38
CA ALA A 163 8.13 1.79 -4.34
C ALA A 163 7.30 0.87 -3.40
N GLU A 164 6.68 1.44 -2.38
CA GLU A 164 5.85 0.73 -1.40
C GLU A 164 4.40 0.48 -1.88
N ASN A 165 3.97 1.08 -2.99
CA ASN A 165 2.61 0.97 -3.50
C ASN A 165 2.55 0.24 -4.84
N THR A 166 1.48 -0.54 -5.04
CA THR A 166 1.25 -1.29 -6.28
C THR A 166 0.90 -0.36 -7.43
N ALA A 167 0.17 0.72 -7.14
CA ALA A 167 -0.24 1.70 -8.14
C ALA A 167 -0.13 3.13 -7.61
N ILE A 168 -0.03 4.07 -8.55
CA ILE A 168 0.00 5.52 -8.30
C ILE A 168 -1.02 6.20 -9.19
N MET A 169 -1.79 7.14 -8.64
CA MET A 169 -2.84 7.87 -9.36
C MET A 169 -2.61 9.37 -9.31
N VAL A 170 -2.83 10.01 -10.44
CA VAL A 170 -2.89 11.46 -10.58
C VAL A 170 -4.11 11.87 -11.39
N GLY A 171 -4.58 13.10 -11.17
CA GLY A 171 -5.64 13.69 -11.98
C GLY A 171 -5.12 14.18 -13.33
N ARG A 172 -6.05 14.40 -14.28
CA ARG A 172 -5.76 14.88 -15.62
C ARG A 172 -4.90 16.16 -15.62
N ARG A 173 -5.26 17.15 -14.81
CA ARG A 173 -4.54 18.44 -14.76
C ARG A 173 -3.08 18.27 -14.33
N THR A 174 -2.82 17.44 -13.33
CA THR A 174 -1.47 17.11 -12.88
C THR A 174 -0.67 16.39 -13.97
N ALA A 175 -1.28 15.41 -14.65
CA ALA A 175 -0.66 14.72 -15.77
C ALA A 175 -0.29 15.69 -16.88
N LEU A 176 -1.18 16.62 -17.24
CA LEU A 176 -0.98 17.59 -18.31
C LEU A 176 0.09 18.63 -17.98
N LEU A 177 0.01 19.25 -16.79
CA LEU A 177 0.85 20.39 -16.44
C LEU A 177 2.24 20.00 -15.94
N ASP A 178 2.34 18.91 -15.18
CA ASP A 178 3.59 18.46 -14.57
C ASP A 178 4.33 17.43 -15.44
N ASN A 179 3.62 16.82 -16.39
CA ASN A 179 4.15 15.72 -17.22
C ASN A 179 5.02 14.72 -16.41
N PRO A 180 4.51 14.17 -15.30
CA PRO A 180 5.31 13.40 -14.39
C PRO A 180 5.52 11.97 -14.92
N SER A 181 6.71 11.43 -14.74
CA SER A 181 6.98 10.01 -15.07
C SER A 181 6.36 9.04 -14.05
N LEU A 182 6.09 9.48 -12.82
CA LEU A 182 5.52 8.68 -11.71
C LEU A 182 6.30 7.40 -11.37
N THR A 183 7.58 7.38 -11.69
CA THR A 183 8.48 6.24 -11.47
C THR A 183 9.32 6.39 -10.20
N VAL A 184 9.95 5.29 -9.80
CA VAL A 184 10.90 5.24 -8.69
C VAL A 184 12.30 5.49 -9.23
N ARG A 185 12.86 6.68 -8.98
CA ARG A 185 14.21 7.07 -9.46
C ARG A 185 15.21 7.26 -8.33
N ASN A 186 14.75 7.85 -7.22
CA ASN A 186 15.59 8.22 -6.08
C ASN A 186 15.42 7.27 -4.89
N TRP A 187 14.96 6.06 -5.14
CA TRP A 187 14.84 4.96 -4.18
C TRP A 187 14.96 3.64 -4.92
N TYR A 188 15.23 2.56 -4.19
CA TYR A 188 15.19 1.22 -4.77
C TYR A 188 13.78 0.62 -4.68
N GLY A 189 13.44 -0.27 -5.59
CA GLY A 189 12.16 -0.94 -5.63
C GLY A 189 11.54 -0.96 -7.02
N ARG A 190 10.28 -1.42 -7.09
CA ARG A 190 9.54 -1.51 -8.35
C ARG A 190 8.77 -0.23 -8.62
N ASN A 191 8.62 0.09 -9.90
CA ASN A 191 7.72 1.14 -10.32
C ASN A 191 6.26 0.72 -10.07
N PRO A 192 5.42 1.62 -9.53
CA PRO A 192 3.98 1.39 -9.44
C PRO A 192 3.31 1.47 -10.80
N ILE A 193 2.19 0.77 -10.98
CA ILE A 193 1.30 0.94 -12.13
C ILE A 193 0.78 2.37 -12.12
N ARG A 194 0.89 3.07 -13.25
CA ARG A 194 0.39 4.45 -13.36
C ARG A 194 -1.09 4.46 -13.64
N ILE A 195 -1.83 5.35 -12.98
CA ILE A 195 -3.27 5.54 -13.18
C ILE A 195 -3.54 7.02 -13.41
N VAL A 196 -4.30 7.32 -14.46
CA VAL A 196 -4.74 8.68 -14.76
C VAL A 196 -6.23 8.70 -15.09
N LEU A 197 -6.91 9.77 -14.67
CA LEU A 197 -8.30 10.01 -15.01
C LEU A 197 -8.34 10.98 -16.20
N ASP A 198 -8.77 10.51 -17.36
CA ASP A 198 -8.94 11.34 -18.56
C ASP A 198 -10.28 11.08 -19.23
N ARG A 199 -11.33 11.68 -18.66
CA ARG A 199 -12.73 11.46 -19.06
C ARG A 199 -12.95 11.48 -20.56
N ASN A 200 -12.31 12.43 -21.26
CA ASN A 200 -12.55 12.69 -22.68
C ASN A 200 -11.40 12.27 -23.61
N LEU A 201 -10.36 11.59 -23.11
CA LEU A 201 -9.12 11.27 -23.84
C LEU A 201 -8.50 12.53 -24.47
N SER A 202 -8.31 13.54 -23.64
CA SER A 202 -7.79 14.84 -24.06
C SER A 202 -6.33 15.10 -23.69
N LEU A 203 -5.68 14.14 -23.03
CA LEU A 203 -4.26 14.21 -22.74
C LEU A 203 -3.42 13.96 -24.00
N PRO A 204 -2.36 14.72 -24.24
CA PRO A 204 -1.40 14.47 -25.33
C PRO A 204 -0.72 13.09 -25.17
N ASN A 205 -0.53 12.39 -26.28
CA ASN A 205 0.06 11.05 -26.31
C ASN A 205 1.57 11.02 -26.03
N ASP A 206 2.24 12.17 -26.07
CA ASP A 206 3.67 12.34 -25.83
C ASP A 206 4.03 12.55 -24.37
N LEU A 207 3.05 12.53 -23.47
CA LEU A 207 3.29 12.63 -22.03
C LEU A 207 4.08 11.43 -21.49
N GLN A 208 4.91 11.69 -20.47
CA GLN A 208 5.76 10.67 -19.83
C GLN A 208 4.98 9.47 -19.32
N ILE A 209 3.73 9.65 -18.91
CA ILE A 209 2.86 8.56 -18.44
C ILE A 209 2.50 7.55 -19.54
N PHE A 210 2.68 7.92 -20.82
CA PHE A 210 2.41 7.08 -21.99
C PHE A 210 3.68 6.53 -22.66
N ASN A 211 4.86 6.74 -22.08
CA ASN A 211 6.16 6.35 -22.66
C ASN A 211 6.42 4.83 -22.78
N GLY A 212 5.51 4.00 -22.24
CA GLY A 212 5.61 2.55 -22.31
C GLY A 212 6.59 1.91 -21.31
N GLU A 213 7.30 2.70 -20.50
CA GLU A 213 8.25 2.20 -19.49
C GLU A 213 7.56 1.38 -18.39
N VAL A 214 6.37 1.81 -18.01
CA VAL A 214 5.55 1.19 -16.93
C VAL A 214 4.12 1.07 -17.41
N PRO A 215 3.38 0.01 -17.04
CA PRO A 215 1.96 -0.12 -17.35
C PRO A 215 1.17 1.10 -16.87
N THR A 216 0.26 1.58 -17.72
CA THR A 216 -0.60 2.73 -17.43
C THR A 216 -2.06 2.36 -17.64
N LEU A 217 -2.92 2.68 -16.68
CA LEU A 217 -4.37 2.56 -16.75
C LEU A 217 -4.98 3.95 -16.92
N VAL A 218 -5.80 4.12 -17.94
CA VAL A 218 -6.53 5.36 -18.22
C VAL A 218 -8.01 5.11 -17.99
N PHE A 219 -8.61 5.80 -17.03
CA PHE A 219 -10.05 5.78 -16.81
C PHE A 219 -10.70 6.88 -17.62
N THR A 220 -11.67 6.52 -18.45
CA THR A 220 -12.28 7.40 -19.47
C THR A 220 -13.76 7.08 -19.70
N GLU A 221 -14.52 7.97 -20.35
CA GLU A 221 -15.87 7.68 -20.87
C GLU A 221 -15.83 7.25 -22.34
N LYS A 222 -14.67 7.27 -22.98
CA LYS A 222 -14.52 6.96 -24.41
C LYS A 222 -13.97 5.54 -24.57
N GLU A 223 -14.53 4.82 -25.54
CA GLU A 223 -13.93 3.58 -25.97
C GLU A 223 -12.62 3.87 -26.73
N HIS A 224 -11.60 3.11 -26.41
CA HIS A 224 -10.28 3.18 -27.05
C HIS A 224 -9.64 1.80 -27.06
N PRO A 225 -9.05 1.35 -28.15
CA PRO A 225 -8.32 0.10 -28.19
C PRO A 225 -7.13 0.15 -27.24
N GLU A 226 -6.78 -1.00 -26.67
CA GLU A 226 -5.56 -1.12 -25.88
C GLU A 226 -4.34 -0.82 -26.74
N GLU A 227 -3.42 -0.06 -26.19
CA GLU A 227 -2.11 0.19 -26.75
C GLU A 227 -1.04 -0.53 -25.92
N LYS A 228 0.15 -0.69 -26.50
CA LYS A 228 1.28 -1.37 -25.90
C LYS A 228 1.65 -0.79 -24.52
N SER A 229 1.23 -1.34 -23.42
CA SER A 229 1.42 -0.89 -22.03
C SER A 229 0.42 0.14 -21.51
N VAL A 230 -0.60 0.53 -22.30
CA VAL A 230 -1.67 1.42 -21.86
C VAL A 230 -3.00 0.70 -22.02
N SER A 231 -3.72 0.53 -20.92
CA SER A 231 -5.08 -0.02 -20.92
C SER A 231 -6.09 1.09 -20.66
N TYR A 232 -7.08 1.19 -21.53
CA TYR A 232 -8.18 2.16 -21.42
C TYR A 232 -9.38 1.48 -20.80
N ILE A 233 -9.89 2.04 -19.70
CA ILE A 233 -10.99 1.48 -18.92
C ILE A 233 -12.15 2.45 -18.99
N THR A 234 -13.23 2.02 -19.66
CA THR A 234 -14.43 2.83 -19.80
C THR A 234 -15.28 2.75 -18.54
N ILE A 235 -15.56 3.91 -17.92
CA ILE A 235 -16.45 4.04 -16.77
C ILE A 235 -17.38 5.24 -16.95
N ASP A 236 -18.49 5.24 -16.22
CA ASP A 236 -19.38 6.40 -16.10
C ASP A 236 -18.87 7.37 -15.04
N PHE A 237 -18.45 8.55 -15.45
CA PHE A 237 -18.01 9.62 -14.53
C PHE A 237 -19.18 10.38 -13.87
N GLY A 238 -20.43 10.15 -14.33
CA GLY A 238 -21.62 10.77 -13.76
C GLY A 238 -22.13 10.09 -12.48
N HIS A 239 -21.75 8.83 -12.25
CA HIS A 239 -22.28 8.00 -11.15
C HIS A 239 -21.15 7.41 -10.31
N ASN A 240 -20.74 8.12 -9.27
CA ASN A 240 -19.74 7.67 -8.28
C ASN A 240 -18.49 7.03 -8.91
N PRO A 241 -17.73 7.76 -9.73
CA PRO A 241 -16.62 7.20 -10.50
C PRO A 241 -15.53 6.60 -9.62
N LEU A 242 -15.26 7.14 -8.43
CA LEU A 242 -14.26 6.58 -7.52
C LEU A 242 -14.61 5.17 -7.07
N LYS A 243 -15.89 4.87 -6.85
CA LYS A 243 -16.32 3.53 -6.48
C LYS A 243 -16.07 2.55 -7.63
N LEU A 244 -16.42 2.91 -8.86
CA LEU A 244 -16.16 2.09 -10.05
C LEU A 244 -14.67 1.84 -10.27
N ILE A 245 -13.85 2.87 -10.06
CA ILE A 245 -12.39 2.75 -10.11
C ILE A 245 -11.88 1.77 -9.05
N MET A 246 -12.35 1.88 -7.80
CA MET A 246 -11.91 0.98 -6.71
C MET A 246 -12.31 -0.48 -7.00
N GLU A 247 -13.50 -0.73 -7.53
CA GLU A 247 -13.95 -2.05 -7.95
C GLU A 247 -13.05 -2.63 -9.05
N GLU A 248 -12.71 -1.85 -10.07
CA GLU A 248 -11.81 -2.26 -11.16
C GLU A 248 -10.39 -2.55 -10.65
N LEU A 249 -9.85 -1.71 -9.77
CA LEU A 249 -8.54 -1.94 -9.16
C LEU A 249 -8.53 -3.21 -8.30
N TYR A 250 -9.62 -3.50 -7.59
CA TYR A 250 -9.77 -4.73 -6.83
C TYR A 250 -9.76 -5.96 -7.75
N GLN A 251 -10.52 -5.94 -8.84
CA GLN A 251 -10.55 -7.04 -9.82
C GLN A 251 -9.17 -7.30 -10.45
N ARG A 252 -8.36 -6.26 -10.61
CA ARG A 252 -6.97 -6.36 -11.12
C ARG A 252 -5.95 -6.75 -10.05
N ASN A 253 -6.37 -7.09 -8.81
CA ASN A 253 -5.49 -7.41 -7.68
C ASN A 253 -4.52 -6.29 -7.30
N ILE A 254 -4.88 -5.03 -7.53
CA ILE A 254 -4.11 -3.87 -7.09
C ILE A 254 -4.41 -3.62 -5.61
N GLN A 255 -3.47 -4.00 -4.74
CA GLN A 255 -3.69 -4.03 -3.30
C GLN A 255 -3.43 -2.70 -2.60
N SER A 256 -2.68 -1.80 -3.21
CA SER A 256 -2.40 -0.48 -2.65
C SER A 256 -2.32 0.59 -3.72
N LEU A 257 -2.80 1.78 -3.39
CA LEU A 257 -2.89 2.93 -4.25
C LEU A 257 -2.31 4.16 -3.55
N LEU A 258 -1.32 4.80 -4.18
CA LEU A 258 -0.82 6.11 -3.79
C LEU A 258 -1.48 7.17 -4.65
N VAL A 259 -2.15 8.16 -4.05
CA VAL A 259 -2.73 9.32 -4.75
C VAL A 259 -1.85 10.53 -4.49
N GLU A 260 -1.17 11.04 -5.54
CA GLU A 260 -0.20 12.14 -5.41
C GLU A 260 -0.70 13.50 -5.88
N GLY A 261 -1.87 13.59 -6.46
CA GLY A 261 -2.33 14.90 -6.84
C GLY A 261 -3.38 14.89 -7.96
N GLY A 262 -3.96 16.03 -8.43
CA GLY A 262 -4.04 17.34 -7.86
C GLY A 262 -5.04 17.50 -6.70
N SER A 263 -5.23 18.73 -6.25
CA SER A 263 -6.07 19.05 -5.10
C SER A 263 -7.50 18.50 -5.22
N GLN A 264 -8.15 18.65 -6.35
CA GLN A 264 -9.52 18.18 -6.57
C GLN A 264 -9.63 16.65 -6.47
N LEU A 265 -8.65 15.90 -7.01
CA LEU A 265 -8.66 14.45 -6.91
C LEU A 265 -8.47 14.01 -5.46
N LEU A 266 -7.48 14.57 -4.77
CA LEU A 266 -7.25 14.29 -3.35
C LEU A 266 -8.48 14.62 -2.50
N GLN A 267 -9.09 15.79 -2.72
CA GLN A 267 -10.30 16.20 -2.01
C GLN A 267 -11.46 15.22 -2.28
N SER A 268 -11.63 14.75 -3.51
CA SER A 268 -12.69 13.78 -3.82
C SER A 268 -12.52 12.45 -3.09
N PHE A 269 -11.29 11.99 -2.87
CA PHE A 269 -11.03 10.82 -2.02
C PHE A 269 -11.38 11.09 -0.55
N ILE A 270 -11.06 12.28 -0.05
CA ILE A 270 -11.37 12.70 1.34
C ILE A 270 -12.88 12.79 1.54
N ASP A 271 -13.60 13.48 0.65
CA ASP A 271 -15.04 13.71 0.73
C ASP A 271 -15.87 12.40 0.62
N ASN A 272 -15.35 11.42 -0.09
CA ASN A 272 -15.96 10.09 -0.21
C ASN A 272 -15.47 9.10 0.87
N GLU A 273 -14.65 9.54 1.82
CA GLU A 273 -14.04 8.67 2.85
C GLU A 273 -13.28 7.47 2.27
N LEU A 274 -12.77 7.60 1.06
CA LEU A 274 -12.00 6.57 0.34
C LEU A 274 -10.50 6.79 0.53
N TRP A 275 -10.04 6.71 1.77
CA TRP A 275 -8.62 6.78 2.11
C TRP A 275 -8.36 6.08 3.44
N ASP A 276 -7.14 5.61 3.67
CA ASP A 276 -6.73 4.89 4.87
C ASP A 276 -5.65 5.66 5.63
N GLU A 277 -4.71 6.28 4.94
CA GLU A 277 -3.68 7.13 5.53
C GLU A 277 -3.36 8.35 4.64
N ALA A 278 -2.85 9.41 5.24
CA ALA A 278 -2.39 10.58 4.50
C ALA A 278 -1.06 11.10 5.03
N TYR A 279 -0.18 11.51 4.13
CA TYR A 279 1.11 12.13 4.41
C TYR A 279 1.14 13.53 3.82
N ILE A 280 1.26 14.54 4.68
CA ILE A 280 1.28 15.95 4.28
C ILE A 280 2.62 16.55 4.67
N GLU A 281 3.42 16.92 3.69
CA GLU A 281 4.67 17.66 3.92
C GLU A 281 4.36 19.13 4.07
N LYS A 282 4.75 19.73 5.19
CA LYS A 282 4.62 21.16 5.45
C LYS A 282 5.89 21.89 5.03
N CYS A 283 5.76 22.73 4.01
CA CYS A 283 6.82 23.59 3.53
C CYS A 283 6.73 24.96 4.20
N PRO A 284 7.82 25.54 4.72
CA PRO A 284 7.78 26.87 5.35
C PRO A 284 7.57 28.01 4.35
N LYS A 285 7.68 27.76 3.05
CA LYS A 285 7.44 28.74 1.99
C LYS A 285 5.98 29.16 1.96
N ARG A 286 5.70 30.45 1.69
CA ARG A 286 4.36 30.97 1.43
C ARG A 286 4.18 31.24 -0.06
N LEU A 287 3.02 30.95 -0.60
CA LEU A 287 2.66 31.20 -2.00
C LEU A 287 1.74 32.40 -2.15
N TYR A 288 1.02 32.80 -1.09
CA TYR A 288 0.06 33.92 -1.00
C TYR A 288 -1.21 33.72 -1.85
N SER A 289 -1.14 33.01 -2.94
CA SER A 289 -2.26 32.66 -3.81
C SER A 289 -1.92 31.39 -4.61
N GLY A 290 -2.93 30.75 -5.18
CA GLY A 290 -2.74 29.55 -6.01
C GLY A 290 -3.80 28.49 -5.78
N VAL A 291 -3.40 27.24 -6.06
CA VAL A 291 -4.25 26.06 -5.88
C VAL A 291 -4.24 25.65 -4.42
N LYS A 292 -5.39 25.76 -3.75
CA LYS A 292 -5.52 25.39 -2.34
C LYS A 292 -5.22 23.91 -2.12
N ALA A 293 -4.59 23.61 -0.99
CA ALA A 293 -4.41 22.25 -0.50
C ALA A 293 -5.76 21.58 -0.20
N PRO A 294 -5.85 20.24 -0.30
CA PRO A 294 -7.00 19.51 0.22
C PRO A 294 -7.14 19.71 1.73
N GLU A 295 -8.38 19.64 2.22
CA GLU A 295 -8.69 19.80 3.63
C GLU A 295 -9.17 18.46 4.23
N ILE A 296 -8.47 17.98 5.25
CA ILE A 296 -8.94 16.89 6.10
C ILE A 296 -9.66 17.48 7.29
N SER A 297 -10.86 16.99 7.59
CA SER A 297 -11.65 17.44 8.74
C SER A 297 -10.86 17.37 10.04
N ASN A 298 -11.05 18.37 10.92
CA ASN A 298 -10.44 18.42 12.26
C ASN A 298 -10.83 17.28 13.18
N ASN A 299 -11.79 16.43 12.78
CA ASN A 299 -12.19 15.23 13.53
C ASN A 299 -11.16 14.10 13.46
N PHE A 300 -10.19 14.19 12.54
CA PHE A 300 -9.14 13.19 12.42
C PHE A 300 -7.89 13.63 13.18
N SER A 301 -7.38 12.74 14.01
CA SER A 301 -6.10 12.94 14.69
C SER A 301 -4.93 12.69 13.73
N TYR A 302 -3.83 13.38 13.97
CA TYR A 302 -2.59 13.18 13.24
C TYR A 302 -1.39 13.19 14.18
N SER A 303 -0.33 12.52 13.78
CA SER A 303 0.99 12.63 14.38
C SER A 303 1.91 13.46 13.49
N THR A 304 2.92 14.08 14.09
CA THR A 304 3.93 14.82 13.34
C THR A 304 5.28 14.13 13.47
N LYS A 305 5.98 14.04 12.36
CA LYS A 305 7.38 13.58 12.33
C LYS A 305 8.22 14.60 11.59
N GLU A 306 9.42 14.84 12.08
CA GLU A 306 10.38 15.67 11.36
C GLU A 306 11.29 14.78 10.51
N HIS A 307 11.41 15.13 9.23
CA HIS A 307 12.32 14.50 8.29
C HIS A 307 13.10 15.58 7.52
N PHE A 308 14.41 15.61 7.71
CA PHE A 308 15.29 16.54 6.99
C PHE A 308 14.88 18.01 7.10
N GLY A 309 14.47 18.44 8.30
CA GLY A 309 14.01 19.82 8.55
C GLY A 309 12.62 20.14 8.02
N ARG A 310 11.84 19.13 7.65
CA ARG A 310 10.45 19.27 7.22
C ARG A 310 9.51 18.53 8.16
N GLN A 311 8.41 19.14 8.53
CA GLN A 311 7.34 18.46 9.23
C GLN A 311 6.50 17.64 8.26
N ILE A 312 6.28 16.38 8.58
CA ILE A 312 5.34 15.50 7.90
C ILE A 312 4.19 15.23 8.85
N TRP A 313 3.00 15.64 8.47
CA TRP A 313 1.78 15.30 9.17
C TRP A 313 1.27 13.97 8.65
N TYR A 314 1.08 13.03 9.56
CA TYR A 314 0.61 11.68 9.25
C TYR A 314 -0.75 11.46 9.88
N TYR A 315 -1.75 11.26 9.03
CA TYR A 315 -3.11 10.91 9.42
C TYR A 315 -3.37 9.44 9.20
N VAL A 316 -4.11 8.82 10.12
CA VAL A 316 -4.64 7.46 9.98
C VAL A 316 -6.15 7.56 10.08
N HIS A 317 -6.84 7.16 9.01
CA HIS A 317 -8.29 7.18 8.94
C HIS A 317 -8.89 5.84 9.33
N ARG A 318 -8.25 4.74 8.86
CA ARG A 318 -8.67 3.36 9.15
C ARG A 318 -7.44 2.49 9.35
N ILE A 319 -7.53 1.59 10.33
CA ILE A 319 -6.54 0.54 10.60
C ILE A 319 -7.22 -0.81 10.37
#